data_b005fc44809e7084908f94f7f9ac3e86
#
_entry.id   b005fc44809e7084908f94f7f9ac3e86
#
_cell.length_a   1.000
_cell.length_b   1.000
_cell.length_c   1.000
_cell.angle_alpha   90.00
_cell.angle_beta   90.00
_cell.angle_gamma   90.00
#
_symmetry.space_group_name_H-M   'P 1'
#
loop_
_entity.id
_entity.type
_entity.pdbx_description
1 polymer ?
#
loop_
_entity_poly.entity_id
_entity_poly.type
_entity_poly.pdbx_seq_one_letter_code
_entity_poly.pdbx_strand_id
1 'polypeptide(L)'
;MDSYRFPAATLIGVAAAVGAFGVVAMVSAATAPTARADDFTNIINAIDGDFTTGQTDFTGAFTDFSSNVPEALNSFYSGLDEDLWAAPTNLEVGTVQALLGEPIGGSIGVDVGLPTDFSSAVTDAQTVIGEGEADFTAGATALASGDYASAVYDDAVGSLLAFDVSGQLLLIGGAEALGL
;
A
#
# COMPACT_ATOMS: atom_id res chain seq x y z
N MET A 1 -25.95 -21.01 -3.53
CA MET A 1 -25.48 -19.64 -3.88
C MET A 1 -25.42 -18.87 -2.58
N ASP A 2 -24.30 -19.01 -1.89
CA ASP A 2 -24.09 -18.29 -0.63
C ASP A 2 -23.64 -16.87 -0.97
N SER A 3 -24.41 -15.92 -0.51
CA SER A 3 -24.14 -14.50 -0.69
C SER A 3 -22.89 -14.15 0.13
N TYR A 4 -21.75 -13.93 -0.53
CA TYR A 4 -20.60 -13.32 0.09
C TYR A 4 -21.00 -11.94 0.61
N ARG A 5 -21.23 -11.83 1.90
CA ARG A 5 -21.36 -10.55 2.58
C ARG A 5 -19.96 -10.05 2.88
N PHE A 6 -19.50 -9.05 2.18
CA PHE A 6 -18.32 -8.30 2.60
C PHE A 6 -18.58 -7.76 4.02
N PRO A 7 -17.69 -7.99 4.98
CA PRO A 7 -17.86 -7.43 6.31
C PRO A 7 -17.91 -5.91 6.23
N ALA A 8 -18.83 -5.30 6.98
CA ALA A 8 -19.02 -3.85 7.00
C ALA A 8 -17.76 -3.06 7.41
N ALA A 9 -16.78 -3.72 8.02
CA ALA A 9 -15.48 -3.16 8.36
C ALA A 9 -14.69 -2.66 7.14
N THR A 10 -14.81 -3.33 5.98
CA THR A 10 -14.10 -2.95 4.75
C THR A 10 -14.55 -1.59 4.18
N LEU A 11 -15.83 -1.23 4.38
CA LEU A 11 -16.36 0.08 3.97
C LEU A 11 -16.00 1.21 4.96
N ILE A 12 -15.69 0.87 6.21
CA ILE A 12 -15.32 1.84 7.23
C ILE A 12 -13.86 2.28 7.05
N GLY A 13 -12.96 1.38 6.63
CA GLY A 13 -11.55 1.71 6.40
C GLY A 13 -11.36 2.77 5.31
N VAL A 14 -11.99 2.58 4.14
CA VAL A 14 -11.90 3.55 3.02
C VAL A 14 -12.54 4.91 3.40
N ALA A 15 -13.62 4.90 4.19
CA ALA A 15 -14.25 6.13 4.67
C ALA A 15 -13.40 6.81 5.78
N ALA A 16 -12.63 6.05 6.56
CA ALA A 16 -11.75 6.58 7.59
C ALA A 16 -10.50 7.25 6.99
N ALA A 17 -9.90 6.68 5.94
CA ALA A 17 -8.78 7.29 5.23
C ALA A 17 -9.15 8.65 4.63
N VAL A 18 -10.31 8.76 3.96
CA VAL A 18 -10.82 10.04 3.44
C VAL A 18 -11.19 11.02 4.57
N GLY A 19 -11.67 10.51 5.72
CA GLY A 19 -12.01 11.31 6.90
C GLY A 19 -10.79 11.83 7.66
N ALA A 20 -9.70 11.04 7.72
CA ALA A 20 -8.44 11.44 8.36
C ALA A 20 -7.81 12.66 7.68
N PHE A 21 -7.89 12.76 6.35
CA PHE A 21 -7.44 13.91 5.60
C PHE A 21 -8.10 15.22 6.05
N GLY A 22 -9.41 15.22 6.25
CA GLY A 22 -10.17 16.39 6.71
C GLY A 22 -9.80 16.80 8.13
N VAL A 23 -9.52 15.84 9.01
CA VAL A 23 -9.18 16.09 10.42
C VAL A 23 -7.74 16.57 10.55
N VAL A 24 -6.79 15.99 9.81
CA VAL A 24 -5.38 16.41 9.81
C VAL A 24 -5.25 17.85 9.29
N ALA A 25 -5.99 18.21 8.24
CA ALA A 25 -5.99 19.59 7.73
C ALA A 25 -6.51 20.60 8.76
N MET A 26 -7.43 20.21 9.64
CA MET A 26 -7.97 21.10 10.68
C MET A 26 -7.08 21.18 11.94
N VAL A 27 -6.44 20.09 12.34
CA VAL A 27 -5.55 20.06 13.52
C VAL A 27 -4.23 20.75 13.22
N SER A 28 -3.68 20.58 12.02
CA SER A 28 -2.41 21.19 11.61
C SER A 28 -2.49 22.73 11.53
N ALA A 29 -3.67 23.30 11.27
CA ALA A 29 -3.85 24.75 11.29
C ALA A 29 -3.74 25.37 12.69
N ALA A 30 -3.90 24.56 13.76
CA ALA A 30 -3.93 25.05 15.14
C ALA A 30 -2.59 24.91 15.88
N THR A 31 -1.68 24.02 15.49
CA THR A 31 -0.50 23.64 16.27
C THR A 31 0.77 23.40 15.46
N ALA A 32 0.83 23.77 14.17
CA ALA A 32 1.91 23.39 13.28
C ALA A 32 3.28 23.89 13.77
N PRO A 33 4.20 22.98 14.18
CA PRO A 33 5.61 23.28 14.11
C PRO A 33 5.95 23.54 12.64
N THR A 34 6.80 24.49 12.36
CA THR A 34 7.21 24.84 10.99
C THR A 34 7.86 23.61 10.34
N ALA A 35 7.16 22.99 9.40
CA ALA A 35 7.76 21.99 8.52
C ALA A 35 9.05 22.58 7.92
N ARG A 36 10.14 21.84 8.01
CA ARG A 36 11.45 22.31 7.54
C ARG A 36 11.53 22.07 6.02
N ALA A 37 12.27 22.92 5.32
CA ALA A 37 12.49 22.74 3.89
C ALA A 37 13.13 21.36 3.58
N ASP A 38 13.96 20.86 4.48
CA ASP A 38 14.60 19.55 4.35
C ASP A 38 13.59 18.39 4.39
N ASP A 39 12.48 18.54 5.14
CA ASP A 39 11.43 17.50 5.24
C ASP A 39 10.74 17.28 3.89
N PHE A 40 10.41 18.37 3.19
CA PHE A 40 9.83 18.27 1.85
C PHE A 40 10.82 17.70 0.83
N THR A 41 12.11 17.99 0.96
CA THR A 41 13.14 17.40 0.10
C THR A 41 13.20 15.89 0.30
N ASN A 42 13.11 15.40 1.54
CA ASN A 42 13.10 13.98 1.84
C ASN A 42 11.87 13.27 1.27
N ILE A 43 10.69 13.89 1.40
CA ILE A 43 9.45 13.37 0.81
C ILE A 43 9.58 13.26 -0.72
N ILE A 44 10.07 14.31 -1.38
CA ILE A 44 10.24 14.32 -2.84
C ILE A 44 11.24 13.24 -3.27
N ASN A 45 12.35 13.07 -2.54
CA ASN A 45 13.34 12.06 -2.85
C ASN A 45 12.77 10.62 -2.69
N ALA A 46 11.92 10.38 -1.69
CA ALA A 46 11.26 9.10 -1.51
C ALA A 46 10.35 8.80 -2.70
N ILE A 47 9.49 9.73 -3.07
CA ILE A 47 8.57 9.60 -4.22
C ILE A 47 9.33 9.39 -5.54
N ASP A 48 10.43 10.11 -5.77
CA ASP A 48 11.27 9.95 -6.97
C ASP A 48 11.91 8.56 -7.00
N GLY A 49 12.29 8.04 -5.82
CA GLY A 49 12.77 6.67 -5.63
C GLY A 49 11.71 5.64 -6.03
N ASP A 50 10.49 5.79 -5.53
CA ASP A 50 9.36 4.88 -5.82
C ASP A 50 9.07 4.86 -7.33
N PHE A 51 8.92 6.02 -7.97
CA PHE A 51 8.70 6.10 -9.42
C PHE A 51 9.87 5.50 -10.23
N THR A 52 11.12 5.66 -9.79
CA THR A 52 12.28 5.07 -10.47
C THR A 52 12.24 3.54 -10.37
N THR A 53 11.88 3.02 -9.21
CA THR A 53 11.70 1.57 -8.96
C THR A 53 10.55 1.04 -9.81
N GLY A 54 9.39 1.67 -9.77
CA GLY A 54 8.23 1.29 -10.56
C GLY A 54 8.51 1.24 -12.07
N GLN A 55 9.23 2.23 -12.62
CA GLN A 55 9.64 2.20 -14.04
C GLN A 55 10.59 1.05 -14.35
N THR A 56 11.46 0.68 -13.42
CA THR A 56 12.36 -0.46 -13.57
C THR A 56 11.58 -1.76 -13.63
N ASP A 57 10.60 -1.93 -12.74
CA ASP A 57 9.74 -3.09 -12.67
C ASP A 57 8.86 -3.23 -13.91
N PHE A 58 8.28 -2.15 -14.41
CA PHE A 58 7.56 -2.18 -15.69
C PHE A 58 8.45 -2.59 -16.85
N THR A 59 9.71 -2.14 -16.89
CA THR A 59 10.67 -2.54 -17.92
C THR A 59 10.98 -4.04 -17.82
N GLY A 60 11.14 -4.56 -16.60
CA GLY A 60 11.28 -5.99 -16.31
C GLY A 60 10.07 -6.78 -16.83
N ALA A 61 8.87 -6.36 -16.47
CA ALA A 61 7.62 -6.99 -16.89
C ALA A 61 7.54 -7.14 -18.43
N PHE A 62 7.82 -6.09 -19.18
CA PHE A 62 7.80 -6.16 -20.65
C PHE A 62 8.87 -7.08 -21.22
N THR A 63 10.03 -7.19 -20.56
CA THR A 63 11.12 -8.07 -20.99
C THR A 63 10.74 -9.54 -20.79
N ASP A 64 10.12 -9.85 -19.65
CA ASP A 64 9.85 -11.23 -19.23
C ASP A 64 8.54 -11.79 -19.79
N PHE A 65 7.63 -10.92 -20.25
CA PHE A 65 6.30 -11.34 -20.70
C PHE A 65 6.29 -12.45 -21.76
N SER A 66 7.33 -12.53 -22.62
CA SER A 66 7.43 -13.55 -23.66
C SER A 66 8.04 -14.87 -23.19
N SER A 67 8.67 -14.90 -22.02
CA SER A 67 9.45 -16.04 -21.51
C SER A 67 8.97 -16.58 -20.17
N ASN A 68 8.40 -15.72 -19.33
CA ASN A 68 7.96 -16.07 -17.99
C ASN A 68 6.80 -15.15 -17.56
N VAL A 69 5.57 -15.56 -17.88
CA VAL A 69 4.38 -14.75 -17.59
C VAL A 69 4.16 -14.49 -16.08
N PRO A 70 4.36 -15.46 -15.16
CA PRO A 70 4.25 -15.19 -13.73
C PRO A 70 5.22 -14.10 -13.25
N GLU A 71 6.48 -14.14 -13.67
CA GLU A 71 7.49 -13.13 -13.32
C GLU A 71 7.15 -11.77 -13.92
N ALA A 72 6.68 -11.75 -15.18
CA ALA A 72 6.22 -10.52 -15.81
C ALA A 72 5.03 -9.90 -15.08
N LEU A 73 4.07 -10.71 -14.64
CA LEU A 73 2.94 -10.23 -13.83
C LEU A 73 3.43 -9.69 -12.47
N ASN A 74 4.33 -10.40 -11.81
CA ASN A 74 4.89 -9.93 -10.55
C ASN A 74 5.57 -8.57 -10.72
N SER A 75 6.48 -8.43 -11.68
CA SER A 75 7.16 -7.15 -11.96
C SER A 75 6.16 -6.05 -12.34
N PHE A 76 5.12 -6.37 -13.11
CA PHE A 76 4.10 -5.39 -13.47
C PHE A 76 3.34 -4.87 -12.24
N TYR A 77 2.93 -5.77 -11.36
CA TYR A 77 2.24 -5.36 -10.13
C TYR A 77 3.16 -4.65 -9.15
N SER A 78 4.43 -5.08 -9.01
CA SER A 78 5.41 -4.34 -8.21
C SER A 78 5.55 -2.89 -8.70
N GLY A 79 5.58 -2.67 -10.02
CA GLY A 79 5.60 -1.33 -10.60
C GLY A 79 4.33 -0.52 -10.30
N LEU A 80 3.15 -1.16 -10.29
CA LEU A 80 1.91 -0.52 -9.88
C LEU A 80 1.92 -0.18 -8.39
N ASP A 81 2.42 -1.08 -7.54
CA ASP A 81 2.52 -0.88 -6.10
C ASP A 81 3.39 0.34 -5.78
N GLU A 82 4.53 0.48 -6.45
CA GLU A 82 5.41 1.63 -6.27
C GLU A 82 4.74 2.94 -6.74
N ASP A 83 4.16 2.96 -7.93
CA ASP A 83 3.62 4.17 -8.55
C ASP A 83 2.25 4.59 -7.96
N LEU A 84 1.38 3.63 -7.63
CA LEU A 84 0.01 3.91 -7.21
C LEU A 84 -0.21 3.86 -5.70
N TRP A 85 0.68 3.16 -4.96
CA TRP A 85 0.55 3.00 -3.51
C TRP A 85 1.71 3.60 -2.75
N ALA A 86 2.96 3.20 -3.03
CA ALA A 86 4.11 3.66 -2.28
C ALA A 86 4.32 5.16 -2.45
N ALA A 87 4.40 5.67 -3.68
CA ALA A 87 4.62 7.09 -3.94
C ALA A 87 3.52 7.99 -3.35
N PRO A 88 2.21 7.74 -3.56
CA PRO A 88 1.16 8.52 -2.91
C PRO A 88 1.18 8.42 -1.39
N THR A 89 1.41 7.23 -0.82
CA THR A 89 1.44 7.04 0.63
C THR A 89 2.65 7.74 1.25
N ASN A 90 3.82 7.68 0.62
CA ASN A 90 4.99 8.43 1.08
C ASN A 90 4.73 9.95 1.06
N LEU A 91 3.99 10.44 0.06
CA LEU A 91 3.57 11.84 0.04
C LEU A 91 2.64 12.16 1.23
N GLU A 92 1.65 11.32 1.48
CA GLU A 92 0.62 11.53 2.50
C GLU A 92 1.21 11.43 3.90
N VAL A 93 1.85 10.30 4.21
CA VAL A 93 2.47 10.05 5.52
C VAL A 93 3.59 11.05 5.78
N GLY A 94 4.46 11.28 4.79
CA GLY A 94 5.55 12.26 4.92
C GLY A 94 5.03 13.68 5.17
N THR A 95 3.93 14.07 4.52
CA THR A 95 3.30 15.38 4.76
C THR A 95 2.76 15.49 6.18
N VAL A 96 2.08 14.44 6.68
CA VAL A 96 1.57 14.40 8.07
C VAL A 96 2.73 14.46 9.07
N GLN A 97 3.77 13.66 8.87
CA GLN A 97 4.96 13.65 9.72
C GLN A 97 5.66 15.02 9.73
N ALA A 98 5.84 15.65 8.56
CA ALA A 98 6.43 16.99 8.46
C ALA A 98 5.60 18.03 9.22
N LEU A 99 4.26 17.97 9.13
CA LEU A 99 3.36 18.88 9.83
C LEU A 99 3.37 18.67 11.36
N LEU A 100 3.55 17.45 11.80
CA LEU A 100 3.62 17.11 13.23
C LEU A 100 5.03 17.27 13.81
N GLY A 101 6.05 17.49 12.97
CA GLY A 101 7.45 17.57 13.38
C GLY A 101 8.03 16.19 13.72
N GLU A 102 7.47 15.13 13.18
CA GLU A 102 7.93 13.75 13.34
C GLU A 102 9.03 13.41 12.31
N PRO A 103 9.87 12.40 12.58
CA PRO A 103 10.85 11.95 11.59
C PRO A 103 10.14 11.42 10.34
N ILE A 104 10.59 11.86 9.16
CA ILE A 104 10.10 11.34 7.88
C ILE A 104 10.82 10.02 7.62
N GLY A 105 10.07 8.97 7.48
CA GLY A 105 10.60 7.64 7.22
C GLY A 105 9.49 6.60 7.05
N GLY A 106 9.83 5.56 6.37
CA GLY A 106 8.96 4.42 6.06
C GLY A 106 8.62 4.41 4.58
N SER A 107 9.05 3.40 3.86
CA SER A 107 8.50 3.07 2.56
C SER A 107 7.54 1.90 2.76
N ILE A 108 6.42 1.92 2.08
CA ILE A 108 5.58 0.74 1.96
C ILE A 108 6.30 -0.16 0.95
N GLY A 109 6.80 -1.29 1.42
CA GLY A 109 7.33 -2.35 0.58
C GLY A 109 6.64 -3.64 0.99
N VAL A 110 5.94 -4.27 0.08
CA VAL A 110 5.40 -5.61 0.30
C VAL A 110 6.16 -6.55 -0.62
N ASP A 111 7.06 -7.33 -0.04
CA ASP A 111 7.73 -8.41 -0.77
C ASP A 111 6.88 -9.68 -0.61
N VAL A 112 6.10 -9.99 -1.62
CA VAL A 112 5.29 -11.20 -1.65
C VAL A 112 6.01 -12.21 -2.54
N GLY A 113 6.42 -13.33 -1.96
CA GLY A 113 6.98 -14.42 -2.74
C GLY A 113 6.01 -14.91 -3.82
N LEU A 114 6.56 -15.32 -4.98
CA LEU A 114 5.75 -15.89 -6.06
C LEU A 114 5.05 -17.17 -5.61
N PRO A 115 3.73 -17.29 -5.77
CA PRO A 115 3.02 -18.53 -5.50
C PRO A 115 3.46 -19.60 -6.51
N THR A 116 3.58 -20.84 -6.06
CA THR A 116 4.02 -21.98 -6.90
C THR A 116 2.90 -22.67 -7.65
N ASP A 117 1.67 -22.41 -7.26
CA ASP A 117 0.45 -22.94 -7.87
C ASP A 117 -0.78 -22.16 -7.41
N PHE A 118 -1.95 -22.43 -7.99
CA PHE A 118 -3.18 -21.72 -7.65
C PHE A 118 -3.64 -21.95 -6.20
N SER A 119 -3.36 -23.11 -5.60
CA SER A 119 -3.74 -23.40 -4.21
C SER A 119 -2.90 -22.60 -3.22
N SER A 120 -1.59 -22.50 -3.46
CA SER A 120 -0.71 -21.62 -2.68
C SER A 120 -1.13 -20.16 -2.84
N ALA A 121 -1.41 -19.71 -4.07
CA ALA A 121 -1.88 -18.36 -4.34
C ALA A 121 -3.15 -17.98 -3.54
N VAL A 122 -4.12 -18.91 -3.45
CA VAL A 122 -5.34 -18.68 -2.64
C VAL A 122 -5.00 -18.60 -1.15
N THR A 123 -4.09 -19.42 -0.66
CA THR A 123 -3.68 -19.41 0.75
C THR A 123 -2.94 -18.11 1.09
N ASP A 124 -2.01 -17.70 0.21
CA ASP A 124 -1.22 -16.48 0.37
C ASP A 124 -2.12 -15.24 0.29
N ALA A 125 -3.05 -15.20 -0.69
CA ALA A 125 -4.04 -14.13 -0.79
C ALA A 125 -4.92 -14.00 0.47
N GLN A 126 -5.36 -15.13 1.06
CA GLN A 126 -6.10 -15.10 2.32
C GLN A 126 -5.26 -14.59 3.49
N THR A 127 -3.97 -14.90 3.50
CA THR A 127 -3.04 -14.44 4.53
C THR A 127 -2.87 -12.92 4.45
N VAL A 128 -2.57 -12.39 3.27
CA VAL A 128 -2.38 -10.93 3.11
C VAL A 128 -3.66 -10.14 3.33
N ILE A 129 -4.83 -10.70 3.01
CA ILE A 129 -6.12 -10.09 3.38
C ILE A 129 -6.25 -9.99 4.90
N GLY A 130 -5.89 -11.05 5.63
CA GLY A 130 -5.92 -11.05 7.09
C GLY A 130 -4.94 -10.03 7.70
N GLU A 131 -3.76 -9.88 7.12
CA GLU A 131 -2.79 -8.86 7.49
C GLU A 131 -3.34 -7.45 7.23
N GLY A 132 -3.93 -7.20 6.06
CA GLY A 132 -4.57 -5.94 5.75
C GLY A 132 -5.73 -5.59 6.70
N GLU A 133 -6.54 -6.57 7.13
CA GLU A 133 -7.58 -6.35 8.15
C GLU A 133 -6.97 -5.96 9.52
N ALA A 134 -5.80 -6.51 9.86
CA ALA A 134 -5.08 -6.15 11.07
C ALA A 134 -4.56 -4.71 10.99
N ASP A 135 -4.04 -4.29 9.84
CA ASP A 135 -3.57 -2.92 9.62
C ASP A 135 -4.73 -1.91 9.69
N PHE A 136 -5.89 -2.18 9.11
CA PHE A 136 -7.07 -1.32 9.30
C PHE A 136 -7.48 -1.19 10.77
N THR A 137 -7.32 -2.26 11.56
CA THR A 137 -7.59 -2.21 13.00
C THR A 137 -6.55 -1.38 13.74
N ALA A 138 -5.28 -1.49 13.35
CA ALA A 138 -4.19 -0.68 13.88
C ALA A 138 -4.39 0.80 13.53
N GLY A 139 -4.70 1.12 12.28
CA GLY A 139 -5.01 2.47 11.81
C GLY A 139 -6.16 3.12 12.57
N ALA A 140 -7.26 2.38 12.78
CA ALA A 140 -8.38 2.87 13.59
C ALA A 140 -7.97 3.15 15.05
N THR A 141 -7.08 2.33 15.61
CA THR A 141 -6.56 2.51 16.98
C THR A 141 -5.63 3.73 17.04
N ALA A 142 -4.74 3.88 16.08
CA ALA A 142 -3.85 5.04 15.94
C ALA A 142 -4.65 6.34 15.80
N LEU A 143 -5.68 6.34 14.94
CA LEU A 143 -6.59 7.48 14.78
C LEU A 143 -7.28 7.85 16.11
N ALA A 144 -7.77 6.87 16.85
CA ALA A 144 -8.42 7.10 18.15
C ALA A 144 -7.48 7.66 19.22
N SER A 145 -6.17 7.38 19.12
CA SER A 145 -5.13 7.91 20.01
C SER A 145 -4.58 9.27 19.58
N GLY A 146 -4.94 9.75 18.38
CA GLY A 146 -4.43 10.99 17.80
C GLY A 146 -3.10 10.84 17.06
N ASP A 147 -2.66 9.60 16.81
CA ASP A 147 -1.49 9.29 15.98
C ASP A 147 -1.92 9.21 14.50
N TYR A 148 -2.01 10.36 13.88
CA TYR A 148 -2.53 10.49 12.52
C TYR A 148 -1.56 9.94 11.47
N ALA A 149 -0.25 10.01 11.69
CA ALA A 149 0.73 9.50 10.74
C ALA A 149 0.67 7.97 10.66
N SER A 150 0.64 7.29 11.81
CA SER A 150 0.45 5.84 11.85
C SER A 150 -0.92 5.42 11.30
N ALA A 151 -1.99 6.17 11.59
CA ALA A 151 -3.31 5.86 11.05
C ALA A 151 -3.35 5.87 9.52
N VAL A 152 -2.76 6.89 8.89
CA VAL A 152 -2.69 6.99 7.42
C VAL A 152 -1.82 5.88 6.85
N TYR A 153 -0.69 5.60 7.48
CA TYR A 153 0.22 4.54 7.05
C TYR A 153 -0.47 3.16 7.12
N ASP A 154 -1.04 2.80 8.26
CA ASP A 154 -1.69 1.51 8.47
C ASP A 154 -2.89 1.32 7.52
N ASP A 155 -3.72 2.35 7.32
CA ASP A 155 -4.84 2.29 6.38
C ASP A 155 -4.37 2.10 4.93
N ALA A 156 -3.26 2.72 4.53
CA ALA A 156 -2.68 2.56 3.20
C ALA A 156 -2.11 1.15 3.00
N VAL A 157 -1.33 0.64 3.97
CA VAL A 157 -0.79 -0.73 3.94
C VAL A 157 -1.93 -1.75 3.93
N GLY A 158 -2.92 -1.59 4.78
CA GLY A 158 -4.10 -2.44 4.81
C GLY A 158 -4.83 -2.49 3.46
N SER A 159 -4.94 -1.34 2.78
CA SER A 159 -5.56 -1.26 1.46
C SER A 159 -4.73 -1.97 0.39
N LEU A 160 -3.42 -1.74 0.38
CA LEU A 160 -2.48 -2.41 -0.52
C LEU A 160 -2.59 -3.93 -0.38
N LEU A 161 -2.45 -4.45 0.83
CA LEU A 161 -2.49 -5.89 1.10
C LEU A 161 -3.84 -6.51 0.72
N ALA A 162 -4.94 -5.93 1.20
CA ALA A 162 -6.26 -6.53 1.05
C ALA A 162 -6.80 -6.49 -0.39
N PHE A 163 -6.44 -5.49 -1.18
CA PHE A 163 -7.03 -5.28 -2.50
C PHE A 163 -6.06 -5.51 -3.66
N ASP A 164 -4.82 -5.04 -3.57
CA ASP A 164 -3.87 -5.14 -4.65
C ASP A 164 -3.06 -6.43 -4.58
N VAL A 165 -2.28 -6.62 -3.54
CA VAL A 165 -1.40 -7.79 -3.37
C VAL A 165 -2.20 -9.10 -3.39
N SER A 166 -3.36 -9.16 -2.74
CA SER A 166 -4.21 -10.36 -2.78
C SER A 166 -4.70 -10.68 -4.20
N GLY A 167 -5.04 -9.67 -4.98
CA GLY A 167 -5.42 -9.80 -6.39
C GLY A 167 -4.26 -10.25 -7.27
N GLN A 168 -3.09 -9.66 -7.09
CA GLN A 168 -1.84 -10.04 -7.75
C GLN A 168 -1.53 -11.53 -7.57
N LEU A 169 -1.51 -12.01 -6.31
CA LEU A 169 -1.25 -13.41 -5.99
C LEU A 169 -2.18 -14.37 -6.74
N LEU A 170 -3.49 -14.06 -6.78
CA LEU A 170 -4.46 -14.88 -7.48
C LEU A 170 -4.24 -14.89 -9.00
N LEU A 171 -3.83 -13.77 -9.59
CA LEU A 171 -3.54 -13.69 -11.03
C LEU A 171 -2.28 -14.46 -11.40
N ILE A 172 -1.21 -14.34 -10.60
CA ILE A 172 0.04 -15.08 -10.80
C ILE A 172 -0.20 -16.59 -10.65
N GLY A 173 -0.88 -17.02 -9.56
CA GLY A 173 -1.22 -18.43 -9.37
C GLY A 173 -2.16 -18.99 -10.46
N GLY A 174 -3.01 -18.15 -11.04
CA GLY A 174 -3.82 -18.48 -12.20
C GLY A 174 -2.97 -18.72 -13.46
N ALA A 175 -1.97 -17.87 -13.71
CA ALA A 175 -1.03 -18.04 -14.81
C ALA A 175 -0.20 -19.32 -14.66
N GLU A 176 0.32 -19.61 -13.48
CA GLU A 176 1.01 -20.86 -13.15
C GLU A 176 0.13 -22.10 -13.41
N ALA A 177 -1.13 -22.06 -12.98
CA ALA A 177 -2.06 -23.16 -13.20
C ALA A 177 -2.37 -23.42 -14.69
N LEU A 178 -2.25 -22.40 -15.53
CA LEU A 178 -2.41 -22.49 -16.98
C LEU A 178 -1.10 -22.90 -17.70
N GLY A 179 0.01 -22.97 -17.00
CA GLY A 179 1.34 -23.29 -17.55
C GLY A 179 1.88 -22.18 -18.47
N LEU A 180 1.56 -20.94 -18.14
CA LEU A 180 1.98 -19.75 -18.89
C LEU A 180 3.37 -19.28 -18.48
#